data_29dcd887ed0010d0240294031d01c098
#
_entry.id   29dcd887ed0010d0240294031d01c098
#
_cell.length_a   1.000
_cell.length_b   1.000
_cell.length_c   1.000
_cell.angle_alpha   90.00
_cell.angle_beta   90.00
_cell.angle_gamma   90.00
#
_symmetry.space_group_name_H-M   'P 1'
#
loop_
_entity.id
_entity.type
_entity.pdbx_description
1 polymer ?
#
loop_
_entity_poly.entity_id
_entity_poly.type
_entity_poly.pdbx_seq_one_letter_code
_entity_poly.pdbx_strand_id
1 'polypeptide(L)'
;AWGSNLDWGFNKHPPMSAFFTEVFFKIFGSNDWAYYLLSQIFVLIAFYYVFKLANLILGNIKLSLISVLLLESIYFYNFTSPEFNVNICQLPFWSLVVYYSWKIYKSKEIEFIDCFLAGVFAAIGFLSKYLFIYLLISIGLLFIYLIFIKKIKKFDFKYLITLEVFIVLLVPHIIWLYNNEFVTIEYGLKRTGIEETNLIDHIKHPIIFLIKQIGVLIPFFFLIWI
;
A
#
# COMPACT_ATOMS: atom_id res chain seq x y z
N ALA A 1 -2.98 -11.15 -19.72
CA ALA A 1 -4.23 -11.93 -19.59
C ALA A 1 -5.35 -11.13 -18.95
N TRP A 2 -5.17 -10.55 -17.72
CA TRP A 2 -6.25 -9.78 -17.08
C TRP A 2 -6.46 -8.40 -17.69
N GLY A 3 -5.41 -7.75 -18.18
CA GLY A 3 -5.50 -6.43 -18.79
C GLY A 3 -6.28 -6.43 -20.11
N SER A 4 -6.26 -7.53 -20.88
CA SER A 4 -7.03 -7.65 -22.13
C SER A 4 -8.54 -7.76 -21.92
N ASN A 5 -8.99 -8.11 -20.70
CA ASN A 5 -10.40 -8.19 -20.30
C ASN A 5 -10.55 -7.38 -18.98
N LEU A 6 -10.43 -6.06 -19.08
CA LEU A 6 -10.58 -5.19 -17.93
C LEU A 6 -11.97 -5.31 -17.32
N ASP A 7 -11.98 -5.55 -16.01
CA ASP A 7 -13.17 -5.56 -15.20
C ASP A 7 -12.85 -4.94 -13.83
N TRP A 8 -13.88 -4.67 -13.05
CA TRP A 8 -13.72 -4.08 -11.72
C TRP A 8 -13.27 -5.06 -10.64
N GLY A 9 -12.89 -6.27 -11.01
CA GLY A 9 -12.29 -7.27 -10.14
C GLY A 9 -11.90 -8.53 -10.91
N PHE A 10 -11.15 -9.40 -10.25
CA PHE A 10 -10.68 -10.68 -10.78
C PHE A 10 -10.72 -11.74 -9.68
N ASN A 11 -10.75 -13.00 -10.04
CA ASN A 11 -10.88 -14.12 -9.10
C ASN A 11 -9.84 -14.09 -7.96
N LYS A 12 -8.63 -13.60 -8.24
CA LYS A 12 -7.51 -13.64 -7.27
C LYS A 12 -7.16 -12.29 -6.65
N HIS A 13 -7.46 -11.19 -7.35
CA HIS A 13 -6.97 -9.86 -6.97
C HIS A 13 -7.95 -8.76 -7.36
N PRO A 14 -7.94 -7.61 -6.63
CA PRO A 14 -8.59 -6.38 -7.04
C PRO A 14 -8.03 -5.85 -8.37
N PRO A 15 -8.69 -4.84 -9.02
CA PRO A 15 -8.48 -4.52 -10.43
C PRO A 15 -7.24 -3.70 -10.77
N MET A 16 -6.66 -2.91 -9.84
CA MET A 16 -5.71 -1.84 -10.19
C MET A 16 -4.43 -2.33 -10.86
N SER A 17 -3.90 -3.49 -10.47
CA SER A 17 -2.70 -4.03 -11.13
C SER A 17 -2.95 -4.35 -12.61
N ALA A 18 -4.15 -4.82 -12.95
CA ALA A 18 -4.54 -5.06 -14.34
C ALA A 18 -4.73 -3.75 -15.11
N PHE A 19 -5.36 -2.73 -14.50
CA PHE A 19 -5.52 -1.41 -15.13
C PHE A 19 -4.20 -0.76 -15.46
N PHE A 20 -3.25 -0.73 -14.52
CA PHE A 20 -1.93 -0.15 -14.78
C PHE A 20 -1.17 -0.91 -15.88
N THR A 21 -1.22 -2.24 -15.86
CA THR A 21 -0.59 -3.06 -16.90
C THR A 21 -1.21 -2.79 -18.27
N GLU A 22 -2.55 -2.69 -18.36
CA GLU A 22 -3.24 -2.42 -19.62
C GLU A 22 -2.94 -1.02 -20.18
N VAL A 23 -2.86 0.00 -19.31
CA VAL A 23 -2.46 1.35 -19.74
C VAL A 23 -1.07 1.32 -20.36
N PHE A 24 -0.11 0.64 -19.71
CA PHE A 24 1.26 0.50 -20.25
C PHE A 24 1.29 -0.31 -21.56
N PHE A 25 0.51 -1.39 -21.62
CA PHE A 25 0.37 -2.18 -22.84
C PHE A 25 -0.18 -1.35 -24.02
N LYS A 26 -1.17 -0.51 -23.80
CA LYS A 26 -1.73 0.36 -24.85
C LYS A 26 -0.77 1.42 -25.33
N ILE A 27 0.16 1.88 -24.49
CA ILE A 27 1.15 2.90 -24.84
C ILE A 27 2.38 2.27 -25.54
N PHE A 28 2.87 1.16 -25.01
CA PHE A 28 4.17 0.58 -25.39
C PHE A 28 4.07 -0.77 -26.10
N GLY A 29 2.86 -1.32 -26.27
CA GLY A 29 2.65 -2.64 -26.86
C GLY A 29 3.08 -3.80 -25.94
N SER A 30 3.32 -4.97 -26.54
CA SER A 30 3.68 -6.22 -25.84
C SER A 30 5.20 -6.34 -25.56
N ASN A 31 5.88 -5.24 -25.29
CA ASN A 31 7.31 -5.23 -25.05
C ASN A 31 7.63 -5.54 -23.57
N ASP A 32 8.48 -6.50 -23.31
CA ASP A 32 8.88 -6.92 -21.94
C ASP A 32 9.51 -5.76 -21.16
N TRP A 33 10.35 -4.94 -21.80
CA TRP A 33 10.97 -3.79 -21.13
C TRP A 33 9.96 -2.80 -20.55
N ALA A 34 8.79 -2.63 -21.19
CA ALA A 34 7.75 -1.73 -20.70
C ALA A 34 7.14 -2.23 -19.39
N TYR A 35 7.01 -3.54 -19.25
CA TYR A 35 6.52 -4.19 -18.06
C TYR A 35 7.49 -4.02 -16.86
N TYR A 36 8.80 -4.18 -17.12
CA TYR A 36 9.83 -3.88 -16.12
C TYR A 36 9.89 -2.39 -15.78
N LEU A 37 9.76 -1.52 -16.79
CA LEU A 37 9.73 -0.07 -16.57
C LEU A 37 8.55 0.33 -15.67
N LEU A 38 7.35 -0.23 -15.89
CA LEU A 38 6.19 0.00 -15.04
C LEU A 38 6.51 -0.31 -13.58
N SER A 39 7.15 -1.45 -13.33
CA SER A 39 7.55 -1.83 -11.99
C SER A 39 8.50 -0.81 -11.35
N GLN A 40 9.54 -0.41 -12.09
CA GLN A 40 10.54 0.55 -11.58
C GLN A 40 9.92 1.95 -11.33
N ILE A 41 8.98 2.40 -12.15
CA ILE A 41 8.25 3.65 -11.91
C ILE A 41 7.52 3.59 -10.57
N PHE A 42 6.85 2.49 -10.27
CA PHE A 42 6.13 2.34 -9.00
C PHE A 42 7.08 2.34 -7.79
N VAL A 43 8.22 1.69 -7.89
CA VAL A 43 9.26 1.71 -6.85
C VAL A 43 9.82 3.13 -6.67
N LEU A 44 10.14 3.82 -7.76
CA LEU A 44 10.65 5.19 -7.71
C LEU A 44 9.65 6.18 -7.09
N ILE A 45 8.36 6.06 -7.40
CA ILE A 45 7.32 6.88 -6.76
C ILE A 45 7.28 6.59 -5.25
N ALA A 46 7.37 5.32 -4.84
CA ALA A 46 7.42 4.97 -3.43
C ALA A 46 8.63 5.60 -2.73
N PHE A 47 9.83 5.49 -3.31
CA PHE A 47 11.06 6.09 -2.78
C PHE A 47 10.97 7.61 -2.69
N TYR A 48 10.42 8.26 -3.72
CA TYR A 48 10.23 9.71 -3.74
C TYR A 48 9.34 10.18 -2.58
N TYR A 49 8.23 9.49 -2.31
CA TYR A 49 7.34 9.88 -1.21
C TYR A 49 7.88 9.49 0.17
N VAL A 50 8.68 8.43 0.27
CA VAL A 50 9.45 8.13 1.49
C VAL A 50 10.47 9.23 1.74
N PHE A 51 11.20 9.70 0.72
CA PHE A 51 12.11 10.84 0.82
C PHE A 51 11.39 12.10 1.31
N LYS A 52 10.24 12.45 0.69
CA LYS A 52 9.43 13.62 1.09
C LYS A 52 8.96 13.52 2.53
N LEU A 53 8.46 12.35 2.93
CA LEU A 53 8.02 12.09 4.29
C LEU A 53 9.19 12.23 5.29
N ALA A 54 10.31 11.60 4.99
CA ALA A 54 11.51 11.68 5.84
C ALA A 54 11.98 13.14 5.98
N ASN A 55 11.96 13.92 4.90
CA ASN A 55 12.33 15.33 4.94
C ASN A 55 11.36 16.18 5.78
N LEU A 56 10.06 15.88 5.74
CA LEU A 56 9.06 16.53 6.60
C LEU A 56 9.25 16.19 8.09
N ILE A 57 9.73 14.99 8.41
CA ILE A 57 9.93 14.52 9.79
C ILE A 57 11.27 15.00 10.35
N LEU A 58 12.34 14.82 9.57
CA LEU A 58 13.73 15.00 10.02
C LEU A 58 14.26 16.43 9.76
N GLY A 59 13.67 17.16 8.79
CA GLY A 59 14.13 18.50 8.40
C GLY A 59 15.55 18.54 7.83
N ASN A 60 16.07 17.40 7.35
CA ASN A 60 17.44 17.24 6.89
C ASN A 60 17.52 16.37 5.63
N ILE A 61 17.95 16.96 4.53
CA ILE A 61 18.03 16.29 3.21
C ILE A 61 18.96 15.06 3.24
N LYS A 62 20.10 15.14 3.92
CA LYS A 62 21.04 14.02 3.99
C LYS A 62 20.44 12.82 4.73
N LEU A 63 19.80 13.06 5.87
CA LEU A 63 19.11 12.00 6.61
C LEU A 63 17.92 11.43 5.82
N SER A 64 17.22 12.26 5.04
CA SER A 64 16.13 11.82 4.16
C SER A 64 16.64 10.92 3.04
N LEU A 65 17.79 11.24 2.45
CA LEU A 65 18.44 10.37 1.46
C LEU A 65 18.88 9.05 2.07
N ILE A 66 19.49 9.09 3.27
CA ILE A 66 19.87 7.87 3.99
C ILE A 66 18.65 6.99 4.27
N SER A 67 17.50 7.58 4.62
CA SER A 67 16.26 6.82 4.82
C SER A 67 15.82 6.04 3.58
N VAL A 68 15.98 6.61 2.38
CA VAL A 68 15.67 5.92 1.11
C VAL A 68 16.72 4.84 0.80
N LEU A 69 18.01 5.11 1.02
CA LEU A 69 19.07 4.12 0.84
C LEU A 69 18.89 2.91 1.77
N LEU A 70 18.48 3.17 3.02
CA LEU A 70 18.15 2.09 3.96
C LEU A 70 16.94 1.28 3.50
N LEU A 71 15.93 1.92 2.89
CA LEU A 71 14.78 1.21 2.32
C LEU A 71 15.19 0.32 1.15
N GLU A 72 16.09 0.80 0.28
CA GLU A 72 16.61 0.02 -0.84
C GLU A 72 17.41 -1.21 -0.37
N SER A 73 18.01 -1.16 0.82
CA SER A 73 18.72 -2.31 1.39
C SER A 73 17.81 -3.50 1.75
N ILE A 74 16.51 -3.28 1.82
CA ILE A 74 15.54 -4.34 2.06
C ILE A 74 15.36 -5.16 0.77
N TYR A 75 15.60 -6.47 0.86
CA TYR A 75 15.53 -7.43 -0.25
C TYR A 75 14.31 -7.25 -1.17
N PHE A 76 13.17 -6.89 -0.60
CA PHE A 76 11.92 -6.71 -1.34
C PHE A 76 11.97 -5.56 -2.35
N TYR A 77 12.69 -4.48 -2.04
CA TYR A 77 12.72 -3.28 -2.89
C TYR A 77 13.74 -3.35 -4.03
N ASN A 78 14.63 -4.33 -4.04
CA ASN A 78 15.59 -4.50 -5.12
C ASN A 78 15.48 -5.85 -5.84
N PHE A 79 15.62 -6.99 -5.14
CA PHE A 79 15.66 -8.30 -5.79
C PHE A 79 14.28 -8.81 -6.24
N THR A 80 13.19 -8.46 -5.55
CA THR A 80 11.84 -8.96 -5.85
C THR A 80 10.97 -7.94 -6.59
N SER A 81 11.52 -6.77 -6.91
CA SER A 81 10.82 -5.68 -7.57
C SER A 81 11.02 -5.54 -9.09
N PRO A 82 11.79 -6.38 -9.84
CA PRO A 82 11.91 -6.19 -11.27
C PRO A 82 10.59 -6.35 -12.01
N GLU A 83 9.79 -7.34 -11.65
CA GLU A 83 8.52 -7.64 -12.31
C GLU A 83 7.33 -6.95 -11.64
N PHE A 84 6.49 -6.30 -12.45
CA PHE A 84 5.28 -5.67 -11.95
C PHE A 84 4.26 -6.71 -11.48
N ASN A 85 3.81 -6.58 -10.25
CA ASN A 85 2.80 -7.45 -9.65
C ASN A 85 1.98 -6.66 -8.61
N VAL A 86 0.97 -7.30 -8.01
CA VAL A 86 0.09 -6.66 -7.01
C VAL A 86 0.83 -6.12 -5.78
N ASN A 87 1.98 -6.71 -5.41
CA ASN A 87 2.78 -6.21 -4.29
C ASN A 87 3.49 -4.91 -4.66
N ILE A 88 4.07 -4.85 -5.87
CA ILE A 88 4.70 -3.63 -6.39
C ILE A 88 3.65 -2.56 -6.65
N CYS A 89 2.49 -2.94 -7.22
CA CYS A 89 1.39 -2.01 -7.49
C CYS A 89 0.95 -1.23 -6.25
N GLN A 90 0.93 -1.82 -5.07
CA GLN A 90 0.52 -1.13 -3.85
C GLN A 90 1.60 -0.22 -3.23
N LEU A 91 2.90 -0.41 -3.54
CA LEU A 91 4.03 0.27 -2.87
C LEU A 91 3.90 1.81 -2.83
N PRO A 92 3.69 2.49 -3.98
CA PRO A 92 3.59 3.95 -3.96
C PRO A 92 2.42 4.44 -3.09
N PHE A 93 1.32 3.69 -3.05
CA PHE A 93 0.13 4.08 -2.28
C PHE A 93 0.36 3.94 -0.78
N TRP A 94 1.19 2.98 -0.31
CA TRP A 94 1.65 2.93 1.08
C TRP A 94 2.34 4.24 1.47
N SER A 95 3.32 4.67 0.70
CA SER A 95 4.08 5.89 0.99
C SER A 95 3.23 7.16 0.85
N LEU A 96 2.36 7.22 -0.16
CA LEU A 96 1.44 8.34 -0.40
C LEU A 96 0.42 8.50 0.74
N VAL A 97 -0.24 7.42 1.14
CA VAL A 97 -1.23 7.49 2.23
C VAL A 97 -0.57 7.90 3.54
N VAL A 98 0.61 7.36 3.88
CA VAL A 98 1.33 7.78 5.09
C VAL A 98 1.79 9.24 4.99
N TYR A 99 2.28 9.68 3.82
CA TYR A 99 2.70 11.06 3.59
C TYR A 99 1.54 12.06 3.79
N TYR A 100 0.38 11.82 3.16
CA TYR A 100 -0.77 12.71 3.30
C TYR A 100 -1.38 12.65 4.69
N SER A 101 -1.42 11.48 5.32
CA SER A 101 -1.84 11.35 6.72
C SER A 101 -0.94 12.13 7.67
N TRP A 102 0.38 12.13 7.43
CA TRP A 102 1.33 12.94 8.19
C TRP A 102 1.11 14.45 7.97
N LYS A 103 0.89 14.89 6.72
CA LYS A 103 0.55 16.29 6.41
C LYS A 103 -0.71 16.72 7.17
N ILE A 104 -1.77 15.95 7.08
CA ILE A 104 -3.03 16.19 7.79
C ILE A 104 -2.79 16.24 9.31
N TYR A 105 -1.99 15.32 9.84
CA TYR A 105 -1.65 15.32 11.26
C TYR A 105 -0.88 16.57 11.69
N LYS A 106 0.09 17.02 10.92
CA LYS A 106 0.96 18.16 11.26
C LYS A 106 0.31 19.51 10.97
N SER A 107 -0.62 19.59 10.06
CA SER A 107 -1.29 20.84 9.69
C SER A 107 -2.07 21.45 10.88
N LYS A 108 -2.00 22.76 10.99
CA LYS A 108 -2.87 23.55 11.89
C LYS A 108 -4.28 23.68 11.29
N GLU A 109 -4.33 23.94 9.99
CA GLU A 109 -5.56 23.98 9.19
C GLU A 109 -5.50 22.89 8.14
N ILE A 110 -6.49 21.99 8.18
CA ILE A 110 -6.55 20.85 7.28
C ILE A 110 -6.97 21.33 5.90
N GLU A 111 -6.16 21.00 4.89
CA GLU A 111 -6.49 21.31 3.50
C GLU A 111 -7.40 20.23 2.91
N PHE A 112 -8.42 20.67 2.17
CA PHE A 112 -9.34 19.77 1.45
C PHE A 112 -8.58 18.80 0.53
N ILE A 113 -7.61 19.34 -0.23
CA ILE A 113 -6.84 18.57 -1.21
C ILE A 113 -6.03 17.42 -0.58
N ASP A 114 -5.51 17.64 0.64
CA ASP A 114 -4.75 16.57 1.33
C ASP A 114 -5.67 15.42 1.75
N CYS A 115 -6.88 15.73 2.23
CA CYS A 115 -7.88 14.73 2.57
C CYS A 115 -8.41 14.00 1.32
N PHE A 116 -8.66 14.74 0.25
CA PHE A 116 -9.09 14.18 -1.03
C PHE A 116 -8.04 13.19 -1.59
N LEU A 117 -6.78 13.63 -1.66
CA LEU A 117 -5.68 12.79 -2.16
C LEU A 117 -5.42 11.57 -1.26
N ALA A 118 -5.52 11.74 0.06
CA ALA A 118 -5.44 10.60 0.99
C ALA A 118 -6.51 9.56 0.69
N GLY A 119 -7.76 9.98 0.43
CA GLY A 119 -8.86 9.09 0.06
C GLY A 119 -8.65 8.40 -1.28
N VAL A 120 -8.20 9.14 -2.30
CA VAL A 120 -7.87 8.58 -3.64
C VAL A 120 -6.80 7.52 -3.53
N PHE A 121 -5.67 7.82 -2.88
CA PHE A 121 -4.58 6.87 -2.75
C PHE A 121 -4.90 5.70 -1.84
N ALA A 122 -5.74 5.89 -0.82
CA ALA A 122 -6.27 4.81 0.00
C ALA A 122 -7.09 3.83 -0.84
N ALA A 123 -7.99 4.34 -1.69
CA ALA A 123 -8.80 3.52 -2.57
C ALA A 123 -7.97 2.74 -3.60
N ILE A 124 -7.04 3.42 -4.30
CA ILE A 124 -6.17 2.76 -5.29
C ILE A 124 -5.27 1.72 -4.61
N GLY A 125 -4.72 2.02 -3.44
CA GLY A 125 -3.91 1.08 -2.67
C GLY A 125 -4.69 -0.17 -2.26
N PHE A 126 -5.92 -0.01 -1.77
CA PHE A 126 -6.81 -1.12 -1.43
C PHE A 126 -7.22 -1.93 -2.67
N LEU A 127 -7.55 -1.25 -3.77
CA LEU A 127 -7.86 -1.88 -5.05
C LEU A 127 -6.64 -2.49 -5.76
N SER A 128 -5.43 -2.24 -5.27
CA SER A 128 -4.23 -2.96 -5.70
C SER A 128 -4.07 -4.29 -4.96
N LYS A 129 -4.35 -4.31 -3.65
CA LYS A 129 -4.28 -5.51 -2.81
C LYS A 129 -5.04 -5.31 -1.51
N TYR A 130 -5.92 -6.24 -1.14
CA TYR A 130 -6.75 -6.12 0.08
C TYR A 130 -5.94 -6.02 1.38
N LEU A 131 -4.72 -6.57 1.44
CA LEU A 131 -3.85 -6.42 2.62
C LEU A 131 -3.53 -4.96 2.95
N PHE A 132 -3.74 -4.04 2.03
CA PHE A 132 -3.63 -2.60 2.26
C PHE A 132 -4.56 -2.10 3.37
N ILE A 133 -5.66 -2.83 3.65
CA ILE A 133 -6.61 -2.51 4.71
C ILE A 133 -5.95 -2.41 6.10
N TYR A 134 -4.89 -3.18 6.36
CA TYR A 134 -4.18 -3.11 7.64
C TYR A 134 -3.55 -1.73 7.89
N LEU A 135 -2.99 -1.11 6.84
CA LEU A 135 -2.50 0.27 6.93
C LEU A 135 -3.63 1.25 7.24
N LEU A 136 -4.75 1.14 6.50
CA LEU A 136 -5.88 2.05 6.65
C LEU A 136 -6.51 1.96 8.05
N ILE A 137 -6.71 0.75 8.56
CA ILE A 137 -7.20 0.54 9.92
C ILE A 137 -6.21 1.12 10.93
N SER A 138 -4.91 0.87 10.78
CA SER A 138 -3.88 1.36 11.70
C SER A 138 -3.86 2.89 11.76
N ILE A 139 -3.91 3.56 10.60
CA ILE A 139 -3.97 5.03 10.53
C ILE A 139 -5.29 5.54 11.12
N GLY A 140 -6.41 4.92 10.77
CA GLY A 140 -7.72 5.28 11.32
C GLY A 140 -7.77 5.20 12.84
N LEU A 141 -7.32 4.10 13.42
CA LEU A 141 -7.22 3.91 14.86
C LEU A 141 -6.27 4.94 15.52
N LEU A 142 -5.14 5.25 14.86
CA LEU A 142 -4.23 6.30 15.33
C LEU A 142 -4.93 7.66 15.39
N PHE A 143 -5.67 8.05 14.36
CA PHE A 143 -6.39 9.33 14.35
C PHE A 143 -7.50 9.34 15.42
N ILE A 144 -8.27 8.26 15.57
CA ILE A 144 -9.27 8.12 16.65
C ILE A 144 -8.60 8.31 18.01
N TYR A 145 -7.47 7.64 18.26
CA TYR A 145 -6.72 7.76 19.49
C TYR A 145 -6.25 9.20 19.76
N LEU A 146 -5.68 9.88 18.72
CA LEU A 146 -5.18 11.24 18.86
C LEU A 146 -6.29 12.27 19.09
N ILE A 147 -7.47 12.07 18.49
CA ILE A 147 -8.61 13.00 18.60
C ILE A 147 -9.39 12.77 19.90
N PHE A 148 -9.81 11.55 20.17
CA PHE A 148 -10.78 11.25 21.22
C PHE A 148 -10.13 10.87 22.56
N ILE A 149 -8.97 10.21 22.54
CA ILE A 149 -8.31 9.73 23.77
C ILE A 149 -7.24 10.72 24.20
N LYS A 150 -6.26 11.03 23.37
CA LYS A 150 -5.19 11.98 23.71
C LYS A 150 -5.61 13.44 23.60
N LYS A 151 -6.67 13.75 22.84
CA LYS A 151 -7.18 15.11 22.61
C LYS A 151 -6.12 16.11 22.12
N ILE A 152 -5.09 15.60 21.41
CA ILE A 152 -4.02 16.42 20.81
C ILE A 152 -4.52 17.10 19.54
N LYS A 153 -5.46 16.48 18.84
CA LYS A 153 -6.13 17.03 17.64
C LYS A 153 -7.61 17.20 17.93
N LYS A 154 -8.19 18.24 17.31
CA LYS A 154 -9.66 18.43 17.26
C LYS A 154 -10.21 17.65 16.09
N PHE A 155 -11.44 17.16 16.22
CA PHE A 155 -12.18 16.62 15.10
C PHE A 155 -12.47 17.72 14.08
N ASP A 156 -12.22 17.44 12.80
CA ASP A 156 -12.56 18.29 11.66
C ASP A 156 -13.36 17.47 10.66
N PHE A 157 -14.46 18.00 10.17
CA PHE A 157 -15.30 17.33 9.17
C PHE A 157 -14.58 17.00 7.87
N LYS A 158 -13.47 17.68 7.57
CA LYS A 158 -12.62 17.37 6.41
C LYS A 158 -12.03 15.96 6.46
N TYR A 159 -11.89 15.34 7.63
CA TYR A 159 -11.50 13.94 7.72
C TYR A 159 -12.50 13.00 7.02
N LEU A 160 -13.80 13.37 7.00
CA LEU A 160 -14.83 12.58 6.33
C LEU A 160 -14.64 12.57 4.81
N ILE A 161 -14.02 13.62 4.22
CA ILE A 161 -13.70 13.66 2.80
C ILE A 161 -12.82 12.46 2.40
N THR A 162 -11.83 12.12 3.23
CA THR A 162 -10.98 10.95 2.97
C THR A 162 -11.80 9.67 2.91
N LEU A 163 -12.75 9.51 3.84
CA LEU A 163 -13.61 8.34 3.90
C LEU A 163 -14.60 8.30 2.73
N GLU A 164 -15.25 9.44 2.41
CA GLU A 164 -16.20 9.56 1.31
C GLU A 164 -15.54 9.22 -0.03
N VAL A 165 -14.39 9.84 -0.32
CA VAL A 165 -13.65 9.58 -1.56
C VAL A 165 -13.23 8.12 -1.65
N PHE A 166 -12.72 7.55 -0.55
CA PHE A 166 -12.38 6.13 -0.48
C PHE A 166 -13.57 5.25 -0.82
N ILE A 167 -14.73 5.46 -0.17
CA ILE A 167 -15.93 4.64 -0.40
C ILE A 167 -16.44 4.81 -1.83
N VAL A 168 -16.54 6.05 -2.33
CA VAL A 168 -17.05 6.32 -3.68
C VAL A 168 -16.21 5.61 -4.74
N LEU A 169 -14.89 5.63 -4.61
CA LEU A 169 -13.99 4.95 -5.55
C LEU A 169 -14.04 3.42 -5.44
N LEU A 170 -14.51 2.88 -4.33
CA LEU A 170 -14.70 1.43 -4.17
C LEU A 170 -16.04 0.94 -4.75
N VAL A 171 -17.02 1.81 -4.96
CA VAL A 171 -18.38 1.41 -5.39
C VAL A 171 -18.38 0.48 -6.60
N PRO A 172 -17.64 0.77 -7.70
CA PRO A 172 -17.66 -0.12 -8.87
C PRO A 172 -17.14 -1.54 -8.55
N HIS A 173 -16.11 -1.62 -7.72
CA HIS A 173 -15.55 -2.90 -7.28
C HIS A 173 -16.50 -3.65 -6.34
N ILE A 174 -17.20 -2.96 -5.44
CA ILE A 174 -18.19 -3.56 -4.53
C ILE A 174 -19.36 -4.13 -5.34
N ILE A 175 -19.85 -3.41 -6.35
CA ILE A 175 -20.91 -3.89 -7.26
C ILE A 175 -20.41 -5.14 -8.00
N TRP A 176 -19.18 -5.12 -8.50
CA TRP A 176 -18.58 -6.27 -9.17
C TRP A 176 -18.49 -7.49 -8.23
N LEU A 177 -18.00 -7.31 -6.99
CA LEU A 177 -17.93 -8.37 -5.99
C LEU A 177 -19.29 -9.00 -5.71
N TYR A 178 -20.33 -8.17 -5.55
CA TYR A 178 -21.69 -8.65 -5.33
C TYR A 178 -22.19 -9.51 -6.51
N ASN A 179 -21.95 -9.05 -7.74
CA ASN A 179 -22.36 -9.77 -8.96
C ASN A 179 -21.54 -11.05 -9.22
N ASN A 180 -20.36 -11.18 -8.62
CA ASN A 180 -19.46 -12.33 -8.76
C ASN A 180 -19.31 -13.14 -7.46
N GLU A 181 -20.34 -13.13 -6.61
CA GLU A 181 -20.42 -13.98 -5.40
C GLU A 181 -19.21 -13.85 -4.47
N PHE A 182 -18.59 -12.66 -4.41
CA PHE A 182 -17.41 -12.37 -3.59
C PHE A 182 -16.20 -13.28 -3.83
N VAL A 183 -16.05 -13.83 -5.03
CA VAL A 183 -15.03 -14.81 -5.41
C VAL A 183 -13.60 -14.42 -5.01
N THR A 184 -13.23 -13.12 -5.10
CA THR A 184 -11.89 -12.64 -4.74
C THR A 184 -11.66 -12.73 -3.23
N ILE A 185 -12.68 -12.47 -2.43
CA ILE A 185 -12.60 -12.54 -0.96
C ILE A 185 -12.54 -14.01 -0.54
N GLU A 186 -13.37 -14.87 -1.11
CA GLU A 186 -13.36 -16.31 -0.87
C GLU A 186 -12.00 -16.93 -1.21
N TYR A 187 -11.41 -16.57 -2.36
CA TYR A 187 -10.07 -17.00 -2.73
C TYR A 187 -9.02 -16.55 -1.67
N GLY A 188 -9.12 -15.32 -1.19
CA GLY A 188 -8.24 -14.79 -0.14
C GLY A 188 -8.35 -15.60 1.15
N LEU A 189 -9.57 -15.87 1.61
CA LEU A 189 -9.83 -16.64 2.83
C LEU A 189 -9.34 -18.09 2.71
N LYS A 190 -9.64 -18.78 1.62
CA LYS A 190 -9.14 -20.14 1.36
C LYS A 190 -7.61 -20.21 1.39
N ARG A 191 -6.92 -19.18 0.87
CA ARG A 191 -5.46 -19.13 0.85
C ARG A 191 -4.86 -18.94 2.24
N THR A 192 -5.60 -18.45 3.23
CA THR A 192 -5.10 -18.33 4.62
C THR A 192 -5.02 -19.67 5.35
N GLY A 193 -5.62 -20.74 4.81
CA GLY A 193 -5.60 -22.07 5.41
C GLY A 193 -6.37 -22.19 6.74
N ILE A 194 -7.33 -21.28 6.98
CA ILE A 194 -8.07 -21.22 8.26
C ILE A 194 -8.81 -22.54 8.54
N GLU A 195 -9.20 -23.28 7.49
CA GLU A 195 -10.00 -24.49 7.61
C GLU A 195 -9.19 -25.75 8.01
N GLU A 196 -7.84 -25.71 7.96
CA GLU A 196 -6.96 -26.88 8.18
C GLU A 196 -5.92 -26.67 9.28
N THR A 197 -6.09 -25.73 10.19
CA THR A 197 -5.07 -25.38 11.19
C THR A 197 -5.09 -26.28 12.42
N ASN A 198 -3.92 -26.83 12.78
CA ASN A 198 -3.67 -27.48 14.06
C ASN A 198 -3.25 -26.46 15.13
N LEU A 199 -3.46 -26.74 16.42
CA LEU A 199 -3.03 -25.86 17.53
C LEU A 199 -1.53 -25.52 17.47
N ILE A 200 -0.69 -26.47 17.00
CA ILE A 200 0.76 -26.26 16.83
C ILE A 200 1.06 -25.18 15.79
N ASP A 201 0.23 -25.04 14.77
CA ASP A 201 0.43 -24.07 13.68
C ASP A 201 0.29 -22.62 14.18
N HIS A 202 -0.51 -22.38 15.22
CA HIS A 202 -0.64 -21.08 15.88
C HIS A 202 0.66 -20.61 16.58
N ILE A 203 1.58 -21.53 16.89
CA ILE A 203 2.89 -21.19 17.46
C ILE A 203 3.97 -21.24 16.39
N LYS A 204 3.95 -22.28 15.54
CA LYS A 204 4.96 -22.51 14.50
C LYS A 204 4.99 -21.40 13.45
N HIS A 205 3.84 -21.02 12.91
CA HIS A 205 3.80 -20.01 11.86
C HIS A 205 4.26 -18.61 12.30
N PRO A 206 3.86 -18.06 13.48
CA PRO A 206 4.41 -16.82 13.99
C PRO A 206 5.94 -16.86 14.18
N ILE A 207 6.49 -17.95 14.69
CA ILE A 207 7.95 -18.10 14.85
C ILE A 207 8.66 -18.10 13.50
N ILE A 208 8.17 -18.89 12.54
CA ILE A 208 8.71 -18.92 11.17
C ILE A 208 8.62 -17.53 10.52
N PHE A 209 7.50 -16.84 10.72
CA PHE A 209 7.31 -15.47 10.22
C PHE A 209 8.37 -14.53 10.79
N LEU A 210 8.59 -14.51 12.11
CA LEU A 210 9.60 -13.67 12.75
C LEU A 210 11.00 -13.96 12.23
N ILE A 211 11.38 -15.25 12.10
CA ILE A 211 12.69 -15.64 11.56
C ILE A 211 12.86 -15.12 10.13
N LYS A 212 11.83 -15.27 9.28
CA LYS A 212 11.86 -14.75 7.91
C LYS A 212 11.96 -13.23 7.86
N GLN A 213 11.26 -12.51 8.76
CA GLN A 213 11.35 -11.04 8.83
C GLN A 213 12.77 -10.58 9.21
N ILE A 214 13.39 -11.23 10.20
CA ILE A 214 14.80 -10.94 10.56
C ILE A 214 15.71 -11.22 9.36
N GLY A 215 15.52 -12.33 8.67
CA GLY A 215 16.32 -12.70 7.49
C GLY A 215 16.24 -11.65 6.36
N VAL A 216 15.04 -11.13 6.09
CA VAL A 216 14.83 -10.06 5.08
C VAL A 216 15.52 -8.75 5.47
N LEU A 217 15.69 -8.49 6.78
CA LEU A 217 16.30 -7.27 7.29
C LEU A 217 17.83 -7.37 7.50
N ILE A 218 18.45 -8.53 7.26
CA ILE A 218 19.91 -8.70 7.42
C ILE A 218 20.71 -7.63 6.65
N PRO A 219 20.46 -7.35 5.36
CA PRO A 219 21.21 -6.33 4.63
C PRO A 219 21.03 -4.91 5.24
N PHE A 220 19.83 -4.62 5.73
CA PHE A 220 19.52 -3.36 6.40
C PHE A 220 20.34 -3.20 7.70
N PHE A 221 20.39 -4.22 8.55
CA PHE A 221 21.19 -4.18 9.78
C PHE A 221 22.68 -4.07 9.50
N PHE A 222 23.15 -4.72 8.43
CA PHE A 222 24.55 -4.62 8.00
C PHE A 222 24.92 -3.19 7.59
N LEU A 223 24.04 -2.48 6.85
CA LEU A 223 24.26 -1.08 6.46
C LEU A 223 24.24 -0.08 7.64
N ILE A 224 23.47 -0.36 8.68
CA ILE A 224 23.45 0.52 9.87
C ILE A 224 24.72 0.34 10.71
N TRP A 225 25.35 -0.82 10.64
CA TRP A 225 26.51 -1.14 11.48
C TRP A 225 27.84 -0.63 10.89
N ILE A 226 27.86 -0.29 9.61
CA ILE A 226 28.99 0.38 8.94
C ILE A 226 28.91 1.88 9.12
#